data_972443dbdad94cd5630ec4b87c41b423
#
_entry.id   972443dbdad94cd5630ec4b87c41b423
#
_cell.length_a   1.000
_cell.length_b   1.000
_cell.length_c   1.000
_cell.angle_alpha   90.00
_cell.angle_beta   90.00
_cell.angle_gamma   90.00
#
_symmetry.space_group_name_H-M   'P 1'
#
loop_
_entity.id
_entity.type
_entity.pdbx_description
1 polymer ?
#
loop_
_entity_poly.entity_id
_entity_poly.type
_entity_poly.pdbx_seq_one_letter_code
_entity_poly.pdbx_strand_id
1 'polypeptide(L)'
;MVNATHVTEEVRFESEEEIKDRYTEVNFESGDVMGAGVPIISTGRTAYVDDSEASTFVVGASGSGKTRKILMPYTLSCIRKNENLVIHDPKGEINRYMYRELEKKGYEVIVLDYRRPLRGDRYNPLEYPSKIYKEGNTSRAAEMFQAFSETMFSDRKSEKDRFWDLTAASYMTGLSLLQAELLPEKECTINHLYDLHIQGDGKYGSSKYIKEYYNRPGAKDAPSYKLAAPAINAPSDTQGGLYLSLIHISEPTRRS
;
A
#
# COMPACT_ATOMS: atom_id res chain seq x y z
N MET A 1 10.68 -5.09 59.40
CA MET A 1 11.63 -5.65 58.44
C MET A 1 10.82 -6.33 57.36
N VAL A 2 10.74 -5.73 56.19
CA VAL A 2 10.04 -6.32 55.03
C VAL A 2 11.12 -7.05 54.23
N ASN A 3 11.06 -8.38 54.22
CA ASN A 3 11.91 -9.18 53.36
C ASN A 3 11.46 -9.00 51.90
N ALA A 4 12.19 -8.20 51.15
CA ALA A 4 12.10 -8.21 49.71
C ALA A 4 12.81 -9.45 49.18
N THR A 5 12.04 -10.49 48.88
CA THR A 5 12.50 -11.60 48.03
C THR A 5 12.71 -11.05 46.60
N HIS A 6 13.96 -10.77 46.28
CA HIS A 6 14.37 -10.59 44.89
C HIS A 6 14.17 -11.94 44.17
N VAL A 7 13.08 -12.08 43.45
CA VAL A 7 12.95 -13.11 42.41
C VAL A 7 13.80 -12.63 41.25
N THR A 8 15.02 -13.11 41.16
CA THR A 8 15.81 -13.02 39.94
C THR A 8 15.20 -14.03 38.97
N GLU A 9 14.33 -13.59 38.05
CA GLU A 9 13.98 -14.39 36.90
C GLU A 9 15.27 -14.61 36.11
N GLU A 10 15.79 -15.81 36.11
CA GLU A 10 16.89 -16.20 35.23
C GLU A 10 16.39 -16.13 33.81
N VAL A 11 16.92 -15.19 33.02
CA VAL A 11 16.67 -15.12 31.57
C VAL A 11 17.33 -16.33 30.93
N ARG A 12 16.54 -17.31 30.50
CA ARG A 12 16.97 -18.51 29.79
C ARG A 12 16.14 -18.76 28.54
N PHE A 13 16.64 -19.56 27.64
CA PHE A 13 15.82 -20.05 26.54
C PHE A 13 14.80 -21.08 27.06
N GLU A 14 13.58 -21.03 26.51
CA GLU A 14 12.55 -22.03 26.77
C GLU A 14 13.03 -23.43 26.29
N SER A 15 12.70 -24.45 27.06
CA SER A 15 12.93 -25.82 26.63
C SER A 15 11.95 -26.22 25.51
N GLU A 16 12.25 -27.31 24.80
CA GLU A 16 11.37 -27.80 23.75
C GLU A 16 9.97 -28.20 24.30
N GLU A 17 9.89 -28.71 25.53
CA GLU A 17 8.64 -29.05 26.18
C GLU A 17 7.81 -27.80 26.50
N GLU A 18 8.44 -26.75 27.04
CA GLU A 18 7.77 -25.47 27.33
C GLU A 18 7.27 -24.81 26.03
N ILE A 19 8.02 -24.90 24.93
CA ILE A 19 7.58 -24.41 23.62
C ILE A 19 6.36 -25.20 23.12
N LYS A 20 6.37 -26.52 23.25
CA LYS A 20 5.23 -27.36 22.85
C LYS A 20 3.97 -27.09 23.67
N ASP A 21 4.10 -26.77 24.94
CA ASP A 21 2.98 -26.45 25.82
C ASP A 21 2.42 -25.04 25.55
N ARG A 22 3.25 -24.12 25.10
CA ARG A 22 2.92 -22.70 24.94
C ARG A 22 2.37 -22.37 23.56
N TYR A 23 2.90 -22.99 22.50
CA TYR A 23 2.63 -22.63 21.11
C TYR A 23 1.70 -23.62 20.43
N THR A 24 0.97 -23.14 19.42
CA THR A 24 -0.02 -23.95 18.72
C THR A 24 0.65 -24.95 17.77
N GLU A 25 0.26 -26.21 17.88
CA GLU A 25 0.74 -27.27 16.99
C GLU A 25 0.05 -27.17 15.62
N VAL A 26 0.85 -27.19 14.57
CA VAL A 26 0.41 -27.19 13.16
C VAL A 26 0.98 -28.41 12.47
N ASN A 27 0.10 -29.33 12.01
CA ASN A 27 0.49 -30.47 11.21
C ASN A 27 0.33 -30.16 9.71
N PHE A 28 1.43 -30.08 8.98
CA PHE A 28 1.44 -29.76 7.54
C PHE A 28 0.97 -30.90 6.63
N GLU A 29 0.71 -32.09 7.15
CA GLU A 29 0.08 -33.17 6.40
C GLU A 29 -1.45 -33.08 6.42
N SER A 30 -2.04 -32.39 7.40
CA SER A 30 -3.48 -32.10 7.45
C SER A 30 -3.88 -31.00 6.47
N GLY A 31 -5.09 -31.08 5.92
CA GLY A 31 -5.61 -30.07 4.98
C GLY A 31 -5.93 -28.73 5.64
N ASP A 32 -6.43 -28.77 6.88
CA ASP A 32 -6.78 -27.63 7.71
C ASP A 32 -5.97 -27.63 9.00
N VAL A 33 -5.67 -26.46 9.52
CA VAL A 33 -4.88 -26.26 10.74
C VAL A 33 -5.60 -25.33 11.70
N MET A 34 -5.38 -25.52 13.00
CA MET A 34 -6.02 -24.70 14.05
C MET A 34 -5.31 -23.36 14.26
N GLY A 35 -3.99 -23.31 14.04
CA GLY A 35 -3.17 -22.12 14.20
C GLY A 35 -2.47 -21.70 12.90
N ALA A 36 -2.13 -20.43 12.78
CA ALA A 36 -1.24 -19.93 11.75
C ALA A 36 -0.31 -18.89 12.37
N GLY A 37 0.97 -19.05 12.18
CA GLY A 37 1.94 -18.18 12.83
C GLY A 37 3.37 -18.50 12.43
N VAL A 38 4.30 -17.77 13.04
CA VAL A 38 5.73 -17.95 12.79
C VAL A 38 6.20 -19.23 13.46
N PRO A 39 6.84 -20.19 12.72
CA PRO A 39 7.32 -21.43 13.32
C PRO A 39 8.48 -21.16 14.28
N ILE A 40 8.34 -21.62 15.52
CA ILE A 40 9.37 -21.55 16.57
C ILE A 40 10.25 -22.79 16.51
N ILE A 41 9.63 -23.98 16.49
CA ILE A 41 10.31 -25.24 16.23
C ILE A 41 9.54 -26.04 15.18
N SER A 42 10.24 -26.88 14.41
CA SER A 42 9.62 -27.73 13.39
C SER A 42 10.35 -29.07 13.27
N THR A 43 9.57 -30.14 13.14
CA THR A 43 10.04 -31.50 12.86
C THR A 43 9.97 -31.86 11.36
N GLY A 44 9.63 -30.90 10.49
CA GLY A 44 9.44 -31.10 9.07
C GLY A 44 8.01 -31.42 8.65
N ARG A 45 7.23 -32.12 9.49
CA ARG A 45 5.79 -32.39 9.29
C ARG A 45 4.89 -31.60 10.19
N THR A 46 5.38 -31.33 11.38
CA THR A 46 4.72 -30.57 12.43
C THR A 46 5.56 -29.37 12.81
N ALA A 47 4.93 -28.24 13.07
CA ALA A 47 5.58 -27.07 13.66
C ALA A 47 4.76 -26.58 14.85
N TYR A 48 5.42 -25.96 15.82
CA TYR A 48 4.80 -25.17 16.88
C TYR A 48 4.95 -23.72 16.50
N VAL A 49 3.85 -23.04 16.32
CA VAL A 49 3.79 -21.69 15.74
C VAL A 49 3.34 -20.67 16.78
N ASP A 50 3.96 -19.51 16.74
CA ASP A 50 3.46 -18.33 17.46
C ASP A 50 2.33 -17.71 16.63
N ASP A 51 1.10 -17.95 17.04
CA ASP A 51 -0.14 -17.44 16.43
C ASP A 51 -0.70 -16.19 17.14
N SER A 52 0.12 -15.55 17.96
CA SER A 52 -0.21 -14.27 18.59
C SER A 52 -0.26 -13.13 17.55
N GLU A 53 -0.89 -12.01 17.92
CA GLU A 53 -0.94 -10.80 17.09
C GLU A 53 0.39 -10.01 17.09
N ALA A 54 1.47 -10.59 17.62
CA ALA A 54 2.75 -9.92 17.72
C ALA A 54 3.45 -9.79 16.35
N SER A 55 4.08 -8.63 16.12
CA SER A 55 4.94 -8.44 14.96
C SER A 55 6.26 -9.17 15.15
N THR A 56 6.66 -10.00 14.19
CA THR A 56 7.90 -10.78 14.23
C THR A 56 8.95 -10.21 13.29
N PHE A 57 10.15 -10.03 13.79
CA PHE A 57 11.30 -9.60 13.00
C PHE A 57 12.33 -10.72 12.89
N VAL A 58 12.56 -11.21 11.66
CA VAL A 58 13.46 -12.33 11.38
C VAL A 58 14.78 -11.84 10.80
N VAL A 59 15.86 -12.01 11.55
CA VAL A 59 17.21 -11.61 11.16
C VAL A 59 18.05 -12.82 10.78
N GLY A 60 18.86 -12.69 9.75
CA GLY A 60 19.81 -13.73 9.33
C GLY A 60 20.54 -13.35 8.05
N ALA A 61 21.75 -13.88 7.87
CA ALA A 61 22.57 -13.66 6.69
C ALA A 61 21.88 -14.15 5.40
N SER A 62 22.38 -13.71 4.24
CA SER A 62 21.94 -14.26 2.97
C SER A 62 22.25 -15.76 2.91
N GLY A 63 21.30 -16.58 2.44
CA GLY A 63 21.46 -18.04 2.39
C GLY A 63 21.17 -18.79 3.70
N SER A 64 20.87 -18.10 4.83
CA SER A 64 20.57 -18.76 6.12
C SER A 64 19.28 -19.59 6.13
N GLY A 65 18.48 -19.50 5.06
CA GLY A 65 17.25 -20.26 4.91
C GLY A 65 15.99 -19.56 5.43
N LYS A 66 16.02 -18.26 5.74
CA LYS A 66 14.85 -17.48 6.23
C LYS A 66 13.58 -17.77 5.44
N THR A 67 13.66 -17.66 4.11
CA THR A 67 12.50 -17.91 3.25
C THR A 67 11.98 -19.33 3.37
N ARG A 68 12.87 -20.32 3.28
CA ARG A 68 12.46 -21.74 3.26
C ARG A 68 12.06 -22.29 4.62
N LYS A 69 12.74 -21.86 5.69
CA LYS A 69 12.56 -22.42 7.04
C LYS A 69 11.51 -21.68 7.86
N ILE A 70 11.25 -20.41 7.54
CA ILE A 70 10.34 -19.56 8.32
C ILE A 70 9.20 -19.05 7.45
N LEU A 71 9.48 -18.29 6.37
CA LEU A 71 8.41 -17.63 5.61
C LEU A 71 7.51 -18.61 4.85
N MET A 72 8.08 -19.67 4.25
CA MET A 72 7.24 -20.67 3.55
C MET A 72 6.34 -21.47 4.48
N PRO A 73 6.80 -22.03 5.61
CA PRO A 73 5.92 -22.71 6.57
C PRO A 73 4.88 -21.76 7.17
N TYR A 74 5.27 -20.52 7.49
CA TYR A 74 4.32 -19.50 7.94
C TYR A 74 3.24 -19.23 6.89
N THR A 75 3.62 -18.94 5.64
CA THR A 75 2.67 -18.73 4.55
C THR A 75 1.75 -19.94 4.37
N LEU A 76 2.29 -21.15 4.45
CA LEU A 76 1.49 -22.38 4.30
C LEU A 76 0.48 -22.55 5.44
N SER A 77 0.84 -22.25 6.69
CA SER A 77 -0.08 -22.28 7.82
C SER A 77 -1.23 -21.28 7.65
N CYS A 78 -0.93 -20.05 7.21
CA CYS A 78 -1.93 -19.03 6.91
C CYS A 78 -2.89 -19.47 5.78
N ILE A 79 -2.36 -20.05 4.69
CA ILE A 79 -3.17 -20.56 3.59
C ILE A 79 -4.12 -21.64 4.09
N ARG A 80 -3.66 -22.58 4.92
CA ARG A 80 -4.46 -23.67 5.44
C ARG A 80 -5.52 -23.24 6.44
N LYS A 81 -5.24 -22.16 7.18
CA LYS A 81 -6.21 -21.53 8.08
C LYS A 81 -7.18 -20.59 7.36
N ASN A 82 -7.03 -20.40 6.05
CA ASN A 82 -7.80 -19.46 5.21
C ASN A 82 -7.67 -18.00 5.64
N GLU A 83 -6.47 -17.58 6.03
CA GLU A 83 -6.17 -16.18 6.36
C GLU A 83 -5.81 -15.36 5.11
N ASN A 84 -6.18 -14.08 5.09
CA ASN A 84 -5.78 -13.17 4.03
C ASN A 84 -4.28 -12.84 4.14
N LEU A 85 -3.61 -12.78 2.99
CA LEU A 85 -2.17 -12.62 2.91
C LEU A 85 -1.78 -11.45 2.02
N VAL A 86 -0.85 -10.63 2.48
CA VAL A 86 -0.14 -9.63 1.68
C VAL A 86 1.36 -9.93 1.76
N ILE A 87 1.97 -10.32 0.65
CA ILE A 87 3.34 -10.81 0.62
C ILE A 87 4.19 -9.96 -0.31
N HIS A 88 5.29 -9.39 0.22
CA HIS A 88 6.33 -8.79 -0.60
C HIS A 88 7.35 -9.87 -1.01
N ASP A 89 7.26 -10.33 -2.27
CA ASP A 89 8.09 -11.41 -2.81
C ASP A 89 8.94 -10.95 -4.00
N PRO A 90 10.03 -10.22 -3.77
CA PRO A 90 10.83 -9.61 -4.83
C PRO A 90 11.50 -10.63 -5.77
N LYS A 91 11.60 -11.89 -5.36
CA LYS A 91 12.17 -12.99 -6.18
C LYS A 91 11.12 -13.90 -6.81
N GLY A 92 9.84 -13.77 -6.41
CA GLY A 92 8.76 -14.65 -6.83
C GLY A 92 8.91 -16.09 -6.33
N GLU A 93 9.68 -16.31 -5.26
CA GLU A 93 9.91 -17.66 -4.71
C GLU A 93 8.66 -18.16 -3.99
N ILE A 94 8.06 -17.33 -3.13
CA ILE A 94 6.87 -17.69 -2.34
C ILE A 94 5.70 -17.96 -3.28
N ASN A 95 5.42 -17.03 -4.20
CA ASN A 95 4.36 -17.21 -5.20
C ASN A 95 4.53 -18.53 -5.97
N ARG A 96 5.73 -18.80 -6.50
CA ARG A 96 6.01 -20.02 -7.29
C ARG A 96 5.75 -21.31 -6.53
N TYR A 97 6.09 -21.36 -5.23
CA TYR A 97 5.93 -22.58 -4.42
C TYR A 97 4.54 -22.70 -3.81
N MET A 98 3.88 -21.60 -3.47
CA MET A 98 2.60 -21.59 -2.77
C MET A 98 1.39 -21.47 -3.69
N TYR A 99 1.57 -21.09 -4.96
CA TYR A 99 0.46 -20.85 -5.89
C TYR A 99 -0.53 -22.01 -5.98
N ARG A 100 -0.03 -23.26 -6.06
CA ARG A 100 -0.88 -24.43 -6.12
C ARG A 100 -1.70 -24.67 -4.85
N GLU A 101 -1.15 -24.35 -3.70
CA GLU A 101 -1.87 -24.48 -2.42
C GLU A 101 -2.93 -23.38 -2.29
N LEU A 102 -2.62 -22.16 -2.73
CA LEU A 102 -3.57 -21.05 -2.82
C LEU A 102 -4.75 -21.40 -3.73
N GLU A 103 -4.46 -21.91 -4.94
CA GLU A 103 -5.46 -22.31 -5.91
C GLU A 103 -6.37 -23.44 -5.38
N LYS A 104 -5.79 -24.49 -4.78
CA LYS A 104 -6.55 -25.60 -4.16
C LYS A 104 -7.50 -25.12 -3.07
N LYS A 105 -7.11 -24.09 -2.32
CA LYS A 105 -7.93 -23.49 -1.26
C LYS A 105 -8.91 -22.43 -1.76
N GLY A 106 -8.93 -22.16 -3.07
CA GLY A 106 -9.84 -21.20 -3.69
C GLY A 106 -9.51 -19.73 -3.44
N TYR A 107 -8.24 -19.40 -3.13
CA TYR A 107 -7.81 -18.01 -3.00
C TYR A 107 -7.87 -17.28 -4.34
N GLU A 108 -8.34 -16.04 -4.29
CA GLU A 108 -8.08 -15.08 -5.35
C GLU A 108 -6.64 -14.54 -5.18
N VAL A 109 -5.77 -14.88 -6.13
CA VAL A 109 -4.36 -14.52 -6.08
C VAL A 109 -4.08 -13.34 -6.99
N ILE A 110 -3.81 -12.17 -6.42
CA ILE A 110 -3.47 -10.95 -7.15
C ILE A 110 -1.95 -10.79 -7.13
N VAL A 111 -1.32 -10.76 -8.31
CA VAL A 111 0.14 -10.64 -8.45
C VAL A 111 0.51 -9.33 -9.13
N LEU A 112 1.06 -8.38 -8.38
CA LEU A 112 1.60 -7.13 -8.91
C LEU A 112 3.07 -7.31 -9.29
N ASP A 113 3.34 -7.59 -10.58
CA ASP A 113 4.71 -7.80 -11.08
C ASP A 113 5.26 -6.51 -11.72
N TYR A 114 5.89 -5.65 -10.91
CA TYR A 114 6.50 -4.41 -11.40
C TYR A 114 7.73 -4.60 -12.30
N ARG A 115 8.32 -5.81 -12.35
CA ARG A 115 9.40 -6.13 -13.28
C ARG A 115 8.87 -6.50 -14.67
N ARG A 116 7.69 -7.08 -14.72
CA ARG A 116 7.03 -7.51 -15.94
C ARG A 116 5.55 -7.11 -15.90
N PRO A 117 5.26 -5.80 -15.95
CA PRO A 117 3.92 -5.28 -15.68
C PRO A 117 2.83 -5.80 -16.63
N LEU A 118 3.24 -6.35 -17.80
CA LEU A 118 2.31 -6.97 -18.74
C LEU A 118 1.94 -8.42 -18.37
N ARG A 119 2.59 -9.01 -17.35
CA ARG A 119 2.35 -10.41 -16.92
C ARG A 119 1.66 -10.51 -15.57
N GLY A 120 1.60 -9.41 -14.82
CA GLY A 120 0.91 -9.33 -13.54
C GLY A 120 -0.52 -8.81 -13.70
N ASP A 121 -1.22 -8.78 -12.58
CA ASP A 121 -2.52 -8.14 -12.47
C ASP A 121 -2.37 -6.61 -12.48
N ARG A 122 -3.44 -5.94 -12.85
CA ARG A 122 -3.47 -4.47 -12.88
C ARG A 122 -4.08 -3.96 -11.58
N TYR A 123 -3.46 -2.94 -11.03
CA TYR A 123 -3.96 -2.24 -9.85
C TYR A 123 -4.18 -0.76 -10.18
N ASN A 124 -5.40 -0.29 -9.97
CA ASN A 124 -5.74 1.12 -10.08
C ASN A 124 -5.94 1.72 -8.67
N PRO A 125 -4.98 2.51 -8.17
CA PRO A 125 -5.06 3.06 -6.81
C PRO A 125 -6.17 4.09 -6.63
N LEU A 126 -6.73 4.62 -7.71
CA LEU A 126 -7.79 5.64 -7.68
C LEU A 126 -9.20 5.03 -7.74
N GLU A 127 -9.35 3.77 -8.11
CA GLU A 127 -10.67 3.14 -8.28
C GLU A 127 -11.43 3.04 -6.94
N TYR A 128 -10.79 2.49 -5.92
CA TYR A 128 -11.45 2.31 -4.62
C TYR A 128 -11.80 3.63 -3.93
N PRO A 129 -10.92 4.65 -3.84
CA PRO A 129 -11.30 5.97 -3.34
C PRO A 129 -12.45 6.61 -4.14
N SER A 130 -12.46 6.43 -5.46
CA SER A 130 -13.55 6.94 -6.32
C SER A 130 -14.88 6.26 -6.02
N LYS A 131 -14.88 4.96 -5.74
CA LYS A 131 -16.05 4.23 -5.28
C LYS A 131 -16.58 4.79 -3.96
N ILE A 132 -15.71 4.99 -2.96
CA ILE A 132 -16.05 5.59 -1.66
C ILE A 132 -16.66 7.00 -1.84
N TYR A 133 -16.11 7.79 -2.79
CA TYR A 133 -16.69 9.09 -3.15
C TYR A 133 -18.13 8.96 -3.67
N LYS A 134 -18.36 8.03 -4.61
CA LYS A 134 -19.69 7.78 -5.20
C LYS A 134 -20.72 7.25 -4.18
N GLU A 135 -20.27 6.54 -3.15
CA GLU A 135 -21.08 6.09 -2.02
C GLU A 135 -21.44 7.24 -1.05
N GLY A 136 -20.97 8.46 -1.32
CA GLY A 136 -21.29 9.68 -0.55
C GLY A 136 -20.31 9.98 0.60
N ASN A 137 -19.28 9.16 0.82
CA ASN A 137 -18.27 9.40 1.85
C ASN A 137 -17.10 10.22 1.30
N THR A 138 -17.38 11.47 0.97
CA THR A 138 -16.40 12.39 0.36
C THR A 138 -15.17 12.64 1.24
N SER A 139 -15.35 12.72 2.57
CA SER A 139 -14.23 12.95 3.50
C SER A 139 -13.25 11.79 3.47
N ARG A 140 -13.73 10.56 3.55
CA ARG A 140 -12.89 9.36 3.49
C ARG A 140 -12.19 9.22 2.15
N ALA A 141 -12.89 9.49 1.06
CA ALA A 141 -12.30 9.49 -0.27
C ALA A 141 -11.16 10.52 -0.39
N ALA A 142 -11.37 11.74 0.14
CA ALA A 142 -10.36 12.79 0.15
C ALA A 142 -9.11 12.38 0.95
N GLU A 143 -9.26 11.78 2.13
CA GLU A 143 -8.14 11.24 2.92
C GLU A 143 -7.33 10.19 2.14
N MET A 144 -8.02 9.29 1.43
CA MET A 144 -7.36 8.23 0.66
C MET A 144 -6.62 8.80 -0.57
N PHE A 145 -7.23 9.75 -1.29
CA PHE A 145 -6.57 10.45 -2.39
C PHE A 145 -5.37 11.26 -1.90
N GLN A 146 -5.49 11.91 -0.74
CA GLN A 146 -4.40 12.65 -0.13
C GLN A 146 -3.23 11.74 0.25
N ALA A 147 -3.49 10.64 0.93
CA ALA A 147 -2.47 9.66 1.30
C ALA A 147 -1.74 9.10 0.06
N PHE A 148 -2.49 8.80 -1.01
CA PHE A 148 -1.90 8.40 -2.28
C PHE A 148 -1.01 9.51 -2.88
N SER A 149 -1.53 10.73 -2.95
CA SER A 149 -0.80 11.87 -3.51
C SER A 149 0.47 12.19 -2.73
N GLU A 150 0.41 12.20 -1.40
CA GLU A 150 1.57 12.44 -0.54
C GLU A 150 2.65 11.36 -0.73
N THR A 151 2.24 10.10 -0.89
CA THR A 151 3.17 8.99 -1.17
C THR A 151 3.92 9.20 -2.48
N MET A 152 3.25 9.71 -3.51
CA MET A 152 3.85 9.97 -4.83
C MET A 152 4.91 11.09 -4.78
N PHE A 153 4.81 12.02 -3.82
CA PHE A 153 5.73 13.16 -3.68
C PHE A 153 6.69 13.05 -2.49
N SER A 154 6.73 11.92 -1.78
CA SER A 154 7.47 11.76 -0.51
C SER A 154 9.00 11.61 -0.62
N ASP A 155 9.56 11.53 -1.83
CA ASP A 155 10.95 11.09 -2.05
C ASP A 155 12.01 12.24 -1.99
N ARG A 156 11.62 13.46 -1.65
CA ARG A 156 12.49 14.65 -1.70
C ARG A 156 13.03 15.06 -0.33
N LYS A 157 14.36 15.33 -0.31
CA LYS A 157 15.14 15.46 0.95
C LYS A 157 15.32 16.88 1.49
N SER A 158 14.85 17.95 0.82
CA SER A 158 15.08 19.32 1.28
C SER A 158 13.81 20.00 1.79
N GLU A 159 13.94 20.88 2.81
CA GLU A 159 12.79 21.63 3.37
C GLU A 159 12.14 22.57 2.34
N LYS A 160 12.92 23.13 1.42
CA LYS A 160 12.39 23.98 0.34
C LYS A 160 11.53 23.19 -0.63
N ASP A 161 11.88 21.94 -0.88
CA ASP A 161 11.12 21.06 -1.77
C ASP A 161 9.82 20.60 -1.12
N ARG A 162 9.78 20.51 0.21
CA ARG A 162 8.58 20.08 0.97
C ARG A 162 7.34 20.94 0.71
N PHE A 163 7.51 22.26 0.61
CA PHE A 163 6.38 23.15 0.29
C PHE A 163 5.81 22.84 -1.10
N TRP A 164 6.68 22.63 -2.08
CA TRP A 164 6.26 22.30 -3.45
C TRP A 164 5.61 20.93 -3.52
N ASP A 165 6.16 19.96 -2.81
CA ASP A 165 5.62 18.60 -2.76
C ASP A 165 4.23 18.56 -2.11
N LEU A 166 4.02 19.25 -1.00
CA LEU A 166 2.72 19.36 -0.35
C LEU A 166 1.69 20.09 -1.24
N THR A 167 2.12 21.13 -1.95
CA THR A 167 1.22 21.85 -2.87
C THR A 167 0.86 20.99 -4.08
N ALA A 168 1.82 20.25 -4.63
CA ALA A 168 1.60 19.31 -5.72
C ALA A 168 0.70 18.14 -5.28
N ALA A 169 0.90 17.59 -4.08
CA ALA A 169 0.04 16.55 -3.52
C ALA A 169 -1.39 17.06 -3.30
N SER A 170 -1.55 18.27 -2.76
CA SER A 170 -2.87 18.89 -2.60
C SER A 170 -3.58 19.11 -3.94
N TYR A 171 -2.85 19.58 -4.94
CA TYR A 171 -3.38 19.75 -6.30
C TYR A 171 -3.79 18.41 -6.92
N MET A 172 -2.95 17.38 -6.83
CA MET A 172 -3.25 16.04 -7.31
C MET A 172 -4.48 15.45 -6.61
N THR A 173 -4.62 15.66 -5.30
CA THR A 173 -5.79 15.28 -4.53
C THR A 173 -7.05 15.98 -5.03
N GLY A 174 -6.96 17.28 -5.27
CA GLY A 174 -8.06 18.07 -5.84
C GLY A 174 -8.49 17.58 -7.22
N LEU A 175 -7.54 17.26 -8.10
CA LEU A 175 -7.83 16.67 -9.42
C LEU A 175 -8.43 15.25 -9.30
N SER A 176 -7.97 14.45 -8.36
CA SER A 176 -8.52 13.10 -8.12
C SER A 176 -9.98 13.16 -7.65
N LEU A 177 -10.31 14.11 -6.77
CA LEU A 177 -11.70 14.37 -6.38
C LEU A 177 -12.55 14.86 -7.55
N LEU A 178 -12.01 15.77 -8.38
CA LEU A 178 -12.70 16.24 -9.57
C LEU A 178 -12.96 15.09 -10.56
N GLN A 179 -12.01 14.22 -10.74
CA GLN A 179 -12.14 13.02 -11.57
C GLN A 179 -13.25 12.10 -11.02
N ALA A 180 -13.24 11.85 -9.70
CA ALA A 180 -14.26 11.04 -9.03
C ALA A 180 -15.66 11.68 -9.12
N GLU A 181 -15.74 13.00 -9.17
CA GLU A 181 -17.00 13.73 -9.39
C GLU A 181 -17.53 13.51 -10.81
N LEU A 182 -16.65 13.58 -11.83
CA LEU A 182 -17.03 13.64 -13.24
C LEU A 182 -17.12 12.27 -13.93
N LEU A 183 -16.33 11.28 -13.50
CA LEU A 183 -16.16 9.99 -14.19
C LEU A 183 -16.73 8.82 -13.37
N PRO A 184 -17.09 7.71 -14.02
CA PRO A 184 -17.28 6.43 -13.34
C PRO A 184 -16.01 5.97 -12.62
N GLU A 185 -16.14 5.22 -11.52
CA GLU A 185 -15.01 4.81 -10.69
C GLU A 185 -13.90 4.08 -11.46
N LYS A 186 -14.27 3.21 -12.42
CA LYS A 186 -13.32 2.44 -13.24
C LYS A 186 -12.53 3.29 -14.23
N GLU A 187 -13.03 4.47 -14.56
CA GLU A 187 -12.37 5.43 -15.45
C GLU A 187 -11.48 6.41 -14.66
N CYS A 188 -11.61 6.45 -13.34
CA CYS A 188 -10.75 7.24 -12.47
C CYS A 188 -9.35 6.60 -12.41
N THR A 189 -8.46 6.99 -13.31
CA THR A 189 -7.11 6.43 -13.46
C THR A 189 -6.05 7.53 -13.41
N ILE A 190 -4.80 7.14 -13.19
CA ILE A 190 -3.66 8.07 -13.23
C ILE A 190 -3.52 8.70 -14.62
N ASN A 191 -3.80 7.96 -15.69
CA ASN A 191 -3.75 8.50 -17.05
C ASN A 191 -4.81 9.58 -17.27
N HIS A 192 -6.06 9.35 -16.88
CA HIS A 192 -7.10 10.37 -16.96
C HIS A 192 -6.81 11.58 -16.06
N LEU A 193 -6.19 11.36 -14.91
CA LEU A 193 -5.76 12.45 -14.04
C LEU A 193 -4.68 13.32 -14.72
N TYR A 194 -3.75 12.70 -15.42
CA TYR A 194 -2.75 13.40 -16.22
C TYR A 194 -3.38 14.16 -17.41
N ASP A 195 -4.30 13.54 -18.13
CA ASP A 195 -5.05 14.18 -19.21
C ASP A 195 -5.86 15.38 -18.71
N LEU A 196 -6.52 15.24 -17.55
CA LEU A 196 -7.27 16.31 -16.90
C LEU A 196 -6.35 17.49 -16.51
N HIS A 197 -5.15 17.20 -16.05
CA HIS A 197 -4.14 18.22 -15.76
C HIS A 197 -3.72 18.95 -17.05
N ILE A 198 -3.29 18.23 -18.08
CA ILE A 198 -2.80 18.82 -19.34
C ILE A 198 -3.89 19.62 -20.04
N GLN A 199 -5.07 19.03 -20.19
CA GLN A 199 -6.20 19.71 -20.84
C GLN A 199 -6.70 20.89 -20.00
N GLY A 200 -6.74 20.72 -18.68
CA GLY A 200 -7.13 21.77 -17.74
C GLY A 200 -6.20 23.00 -17.76
N ASP A 201 -4.92 22.79 -18.05
CA ASP A 201 -3.93 23.88 -18.23
C ASP A 201 -4.00 24.55 -19.61
N GLY A 202 -4.69 23.94 -20.57
CA GLY A 202 -4.91 24.48 -21.89
C GLY A 202 -5.62 25.85 -21.86
N LYS A 203 -5.37 26.67 -22.88
CA LYS A 203 -5.96 27.99 -23.01
C LYS A 203 -7.44 27.93 -23.36
N TYR A 204 -8.26 28.69 -22.63
CA TYR A 204 -9.65 28.97 -22.94
C TYR A 204 -9.86 30.49 -22.94
N GLY A 205 -9.88 31.10 -24.12
CA GLY A 205 -9.89 32.56 -24.25
C GLY A 205 -8.69 33.20 -23.59
N SER A 206 -8.94 34.07 -22.59
CA SER A 206 -7.89 34.71 -21.76
C SER A 206 -7.52 33.93 -20.49
N SER A 207 -8.14 32.76 -20.25
CA SER A 207 -7.99 31.96 -19.04
C SER A 207 -7.51 30.53 -19.37
N LYS A 208 -7.54 29.64 -18.39
CA LYS A 208 -7.30 28.19 -18.53
C LYS A 208 -8.62 27.44 -18.37
N TYR A 209 -8.77 26.27 -19.03
CA TYR A 209 -9.98 25.44 -18.92
C TYR A 209 -10.34 25.11 -17.47
N ILE A 210 -9.37 24.75 -16.64
CA ILE A 210 -9.61 24.39 -15.25
C ILE A 210 -10.11 25.60 -14.42
N LYS A 211 -9.60 26.79 -14.70
CA LYS A 211 -10.09 28.02 -14.04
C LYS A 211 -11.52 28.32 -14.44
N GLU A 212 -11.84 28.17 -15.73
CA GLU A 212 -13.17 28.42 -16.26
C GLU A 212 -14.18 27.39 -15.76
N TYR A 213 -13.75 26.12 -15.63
CA TYR A 213 -14.56 25.09 -15.01
C TYR A 213 -15.02 25.51 -13.60
N TYR A 214 -14.12 26.02 -12.76
CA TYR A 214 -14.41 26.43 -11.39
C TYR A 214 -15.05 27.83 -11.26
N ASN A 215 -15.16 28.58 -12.34
CA ASN A 215 -15.92 29.83 -12.33
C ASN A 215 -17.45 29.63 -12.39
N ARG A 216 -17.92 28.41 -12.59
CA ARG A 216 -19.35 28.09 -12.56
C ARG A 216 -19.93 28.26 -11.14
N PRO A 217 -21.20 28.64 -11.01
CA PRO A 217 -21.85 28.80 -9.71
C PRO A 217 -21.74 27.54 -8.85
N GLY A 218 -21.32 27.69 -7.61
CA GLY A 218 -21.16 26.59 -6.65
C GLY A 218 -19.87 25.73 -6.81
N ALA A 219 -19.17 25.80 -7.94
CA ALA A 219 -17.98 24.96 -8.18
C ALA A 219 -16.81 25.27 -7.22
N LYS A 220 -16.71 26.50 -6.72
CA LYS A 220 -15.68 26.90 -5.75
C LYS A 220 -15.92 26.38 -4.33
N ASP A 221 -17.13 25.91 -4.05
CA ASP A 221 -17.44 25.29 -2.76
C ASP A 221 -17.03 23.81 -2.71
N ALA A 222 -16.80 23.21 -3.88
CA ALA A 222 -16.41 21.81 -4.00
C ALA A 222 -15.07 21.53 -3.30
N PRO A 223 -14.92 20.39 -2.59
CA PRO A 223 -13.65 19.95 -2.01
C PRO A 223 -12.51 19.88 -3.02
N SER A 224 -12.81 19.47 -4.26
CA SER A 224 -11.86 19.44 -5.38
C SER A 224 -11.22 20.80 -5.64
N TYR A 225 -12.02 21.88 -5.66
CA TYR A 225 -11.48 23.24 -5.84
C TYR A 225 -10.64 23.69 -4.65
N LYS A 226 -11.13 23.50 -3.42
CA LYS A 226 -10.42 23.96 -2.21
C LYS A 226 -9.01 23.42 -2.12
N LEU A 227 -8.81 22.17 -2.53
CA LEU A 227 -7.50 21.52 -2.55
C LEU A 227 -6.65 21.92 -3.76
N ALA A 228 -7.25 22.13 -4.93
CA ALA A 228 -6.54 22.51 -6.14
C ALA A 228 -6.27 24.02 -6.26
N ALA A 229 -7.04 24.86 -5.57
CA ALA A 229 -7.01 26.33 -5.70
C ALA A 229 -5.62 26.97 -5.49
N PRO A 230 -4.77 26.54 -4.52
CA PRO A 230 -3.43 27.10 -4.36
C PRO A 230 -2.58 26.96 -5.61
N ALA A 231 -2.63 25.81 -6.29
CA ALA A 231 -1.90 25.56 -7.52
C ALA A 231 -2.54 26.25 -8.74
N ILE A 232 -3.86 26.19 -8.87
CA ILE A 232 -4.61 26.79 -9.99
C ILE A 232 -4.44 28.33 -10.02
N ASN A 233 -4.40 28.97 -8.86
CA ASN A 233 -4.30 30.41 -8.73
C ASN A 233 -2.87 30.94 -8.53
N ALA A 234 -1.88 30.05 -8.48
CA ALA A 234 -0.46 30.44 -8.37
C ALA A 234 0.00 31.26 -9.59
N PRO A 235 1.00 32.15 -9.44
CA PRO A 235 1.66 32.78 -10.59
C PRO A 235 2.22 31.75 -11.58
N SER A 236 2.34 32.12 -12.85
CA SER A 236 2.80 31.22 -13.93
C SER A 236 4.12 30.52 -13.65
N ASP A 237 5.10 31.26 -13.09
CA ASP A 237 6.41 30.70 -12.76
C ASP A 237 6.33 29.65 -11.65
N THR A 238 5.46 29.86 -10.67
CA THR A 238 5.14 28.93 -9.60
C THR A 238 4.44 27.69 -10.13
N GLN A 239 3.48 27.85 -11.04
CA GLN A 239 2.79 26.74 -11.68
C GLN A 239 3.75 25.86 -12.48
N GLY A 240 4.71 26.44 -13.19
CA GLY A 240 5.74 25.69 -13.92
C GLY A 240 6.54 24.73 -13.02
N GLY A 241 6.92 25.16 -11.83
CA GLY A 241 7.61 24.30 -10.85
C GLY A 241 6.73 23.14 -10.32
N LEU A 242 5.44 23.42 -10.05
CA LEU A 242 4.48 22.40 -9.62
C LEU A 242 4.22 21.36 -10.73
N TYR A 243 4.11 21.78 -11.96
CA TYR A 243 3.84 20.92 -13.11
C TYR A 243 5.03 20.03 -13.45
N LEU A 244 6.25 20.52 -13.31
CA LEU A 244 7.46 19.69 -13.44
C LEU A 244 7.48 18.57 -12.40
N SER A 245 7.00 18.81 -11.19
CA SER A 245 6.87 17.77 -10.17
C SER A 245 5.88 16.68 -10.57
N LEU A 246 4.76 17.02 -11.21
CA LEU A 246 3.77 16.04 -11.72
C LEU A 246 4.29 15.25 -12.93
N ILE A 247 5.04 15.89 -13.83
CA ILE A 247 5.62 15.23 -15.01
C ILE A 247 6.66 14.18 -14.59
N HIS A 248 7.47 14.46 -13.58
CA HIS A 248 8.46 13.50 -13.07
C HIS A 248 7.86 12.21 -12.49
N ILE A 249 6.59 12.22 -12.11
CA ILE A 249 5.87 11.02 -11.67
C ILE A 249 5.49 10.14 -12.86
N SER A 250 5.19 10.72 -14.02
CA SER A 250 4.80 9.99 -15.22
C SER A 250 5.99 9.43 -16.01
N GLU A 251 7.20 9.95 -15.80
CA GLU A 251 8.42 9.41 -16.40
C GLU A 251 9.01 8.31 -15.51
N PRO A 252 9.01 7.03 -15.95
CA PRO A 252 9.73 6.00 -15.24
C PRO A 252 11.22 6.39 -15.23
N THR A 253 11.73 6.79 -14.07
CA THR A 253 13.17 7.04 -13.88
C THR A 253 13.91 5.79 -14.33
N ARG A 254 14.49 5.84 -15.52
CA ARG A 254 15.59 4.95 -15.92
C ARG A 254 16.75 5.24 -14.96
N ARG A 255 16.76 4.58 -13.82
CA ARG A 255 18.00 4.44 -13.05
C ARG A 255 18.80 3.34 -13.73
N SER A 256 19.83 3.78 -14.43
CA SER A 256 20.97 2.97 -14.91
C SER A 256 21.64 2.23 -13.75
#